data_810ef812e9cd22961d878c69a4d91cce
#
_entry.id   810ef812e9cd22961d878c69a4d91cce
#
_cell.length_a   1.000
_cell.length_b   1.000
_cell.length_c   1.000
_cell.angle_alpha   90.00
_cell.angle_beta   90.00
_cell.angle_gamma   90.00
#
_symmetry.space_group_name_H-M   'P 1'
#
loop_
_entity.id
_entity.type
_entity.pdbx_description
1 polymer ?
#
loop_
_entity_poly.entity_id
_entity_poly.type
_entity_poly.pdbx_seq_one_letter_code
_entity_poly.pdbx_strand_id
1 'polypeptide(L)'
;DDLLLYYSVVTISSGIILIQADIFSDNLPVYLYMILPLLISIWGAWRFTDKLLTAVSFVGLYGMLFFILYEFGDFGSSILPFVVMLISAILYFKLKKIEEIRELKPWKDCITIYEVMTLLMFYLGGNYFVVKELSVNVLGSNATADIPLSWLFHATTVIIPLVYFYFGIKRKDILLIRVALLTVGLAVFTLKYYYSLGHPEVTLTLAGAIMLGIAIFVIKYLKEPKFGYTHHQILNSK
;
A
#
# COMPACT_ATOMS: atom_id res chain seq x y z
N ASP A 1 8.67 14.44 22.64
CA ASP A 1 9.97 14.21 21.96
C ASP A 1 9.80 13.81 20.49
N ASP A 2 8.71 13.11 20.13
CA ASP A 2 8.47 12.67 18.74
C ASP A 2 8.28 13.86 17.77
N LEU A 3 7.64 14.93 18.22
CA LEU A 3 7.47 16.17 17.44
C LEU A 3 8.81 16.80 17.03
N LEU A 4 9.79 16.79 17.93
CA LEU A 4 11.13 17.31 17.63
C LEU A 4 11.85 16.44 16.62
N LEU A 5 11.67 15.12 16.69
CA LEU A 5 12.20 14.17 15.70
C LEU A 5 11.62 14.45 14.31
N TYR A 6 10.30 14.56 14.19
CA TYR A 6 9.64 14.83 12.91
C TYR A 6 10.04 16.20 12.34
N TYR A 7 10.06 17.22 13.19
CA TYR A 7 10.50 18.55 12.79
C TYR A 7 11.95 18.54 12.28
N SER A 8 12.85 17.85 12.97
CA SER A 8 14.26 17.74 12.55
C SER A 8 14.41 17.00 11.22
N VAL A 9 13.70 15.88 11.03
CA VAL A 9 13.75 15.11 9.78
C VAL A 9 13.19 15.93 8.61
N VAL A 10 12.06 16.62 8.78
CA VAL A 10 11.47 17.47 7.75
C VAL A 10 12.40 18.64 7.41
N THR A 11 12.95 19.31 8.42
CA THR A 11 13.84 20.46 8.21
C THR A 11 15.15 20.05 7.53
N ILE A 12 15.75 18.93 7.94
CA ILE A 12 16.99 18.43 7.30
C ILE A 12 16.69 17.98 5.87
N SER A 13 15.59 17.27 5.63
CA SER A 13 15.23 16.81 4.29
C SER A 13 14.93 17.96 3.35
N SER A 14 14.18 18.97 3.79
CA SER A 14 13.91 20.18 2.98
C SER A 14 15.16 20.99 2.71
N GLY A 15 16.03 21.15 3.72
CA GLY A 15 17.31 21.83 3.54
C GLY A 15 18.21 21.12 2.52
N ILE A 16 18.29 19.82 2.55
CA ILE A 16 19.04 19.02 1.57
C ILE A 16 18.49 19.19 0.15
N ILE A 17 17.18 19.15 -0.01
CA ILE A 17 16.53 19.33 -1.32
C ILE A 17 16.85 20.74 -1.87
N LEU A 18 16.78 21.78 -1.04
CA LEU A 18 17.11 23.14 -1.44
C LEU A 18 18.58 23.29 -1.83
N ILE A 19 19.50 22.73 -1.06
CA ILE A 19 20.93 22.73 -1.37
C ILE A 19 21.22 21.97 -2.66
N GLN A 20 20.59 20.82 -2.87
CA GLN A 20 20.75 20.08 -4.11
C GLN A 20 20.22 20.84 -5.32
N ALA A 21 19.07 21.52 -5.20
CA ALA A 21 18.50 22.33 -6.25
C ALA A 21 19.41 23.52 -6.62
N ASP A 22 20.03 24.16 -5.62
CA ASP A 22 20.96 25.30 -5.82
C ASP A 22 22.28 24.86 -6.47
N ILE A 23 22.87 23.74 -5.99
CA ILE A 23 24.17 23.25 -6.48
C ILE A 23 24.09 22.68 -7.90
N PHE A 24 23.04 21.93 -8.20
CA PHE A 24 22.93 21.16 -9.45
C PHE A 24 22.04 21.81 -10.50
N SER A 25 21.53 23.03 -10.25
CA SER A 25 20.76 23.84 -11.19
C SER A 25 19.86 23.01 -12.12
N ASP A 26 18.65 22.71 -11.74
CA ASP A 26 17.49 22.16 -12.49
C ASP A 26 17.73 21.01 -13.52
N ASN A 27 18.98 20.53 -13.66
CA ASN A 27 19.35 19.51 -14.65
C ASN A 27 19.36 18.08 -14.12
N LEU A 28 19.16 17.88 -12.81
CA LEU A 28 19.12 16.54 -12.24
C LEU A 28 17.71 15.97 -12.28
N PRO A 29 17.57 14.68 -12.62
CA PRO A 29 16.30 13.98 -12.53
C PRO A 29 15.74 13.98 -11.10
N VAL A 30 14.42 14.12 -10.98
CA VAL A 30 13.72 14.28 -9.69
C VAL A 30 14.04 13.16 -8.69
N TYR A 31 14.20 11.93 -9.15
CA TYR A 31 14.50 10.80 -8.27
C TYR A 31 15.83 10.92 -7.52
N LEU A 32 16.82 11.66 -8.07
CA LEU A 32 18.10 11.89 -7.40
C LEU A 32 17.94 12.79 -6.17
N TYR A 33 17.04 13.79 -6.25
CA TYR A 33 16.73 14.64 -5.10
C TYR A 33 16.06 13.86 -3.96
N MET A 34 15.36 12.77 -4.27
CA MET A 34 14.65 11.95 -3.29
C MET A 34 15.57 10.96 -2.54
N ILE A 35 16.78 10.66 -3.03
CA ILE A 35 17.67 9.64 -2.44
C ILE A 35 18.05 10.00 -1.00
N LEU A 36 18.54 11.20 -0.76
CA LEU A 36 19.00 11.60 0.58
C LEU A 36 17.87 11.67 1.60
N PRO A 37 16.71 12.32 1.34
CA PRO A 37 15.56 12.28 2.23
C PRO A 37 15.06 10.85 2.50
N LEU A 38 15.08 9.98 1.50
CA LEU A 38 14.72 8.58 1.65
C LEU A 38 15.68 7.85 2.61
N LEU A 39 16.99 8.03 2.43
CA LEU A 39 17.99 7.41 3.32
C LEU A 39 17.85 7.92 4.76
N ILE A 40 17.59 9.21 4.96
CA ILE A 40 17.35 9.80 6.28
C ILE A 40 16.10 9.20 6.93
N SER A 41 15.01 9.08 6.18
CA SER A 41 13.76 8.50 6.70
C SER A 41 13.91 7.02 7.05
N ILE A 42 14.62 6.24 6.23
CA ILE A 42 14.94 4.83 6.50
C ILE A 42 15.83 4.71 7.76
N TRP A 43 16.88 5.53 7.85
CA TRP A 43 17.77 5.54 9.00
C TRP A 43 17.02 5.94 10.27
N GLY A 44 16.19 6.97 10.20
CA GLY A 44 15.35 7.42 11.32
C GLY A 44 14.35 6.36 11.76
N ALA A 45 13.66 5.71 10.81
CA ALA A 45 12.75 4.61 11.10
C ALA A 45 13.46 3.45 11.80
N TRP A 46 14.66 3.11 11.34
CA TRP A 46 15.45 2.02 11.93
C TRP A 46 15.99 2.39 13.31
N ARG A 47 16.53 3.62 13.47
CA ARG A 47 17.18 4.06 14.72
C ARG A 47 16.20 4.31 15.85
N PHE A 48 15.04 4.89 15.55
CA PHE A 48 14.04 5.31 16.53
C PHE A 48 12.83 4.37 16.61
N THR A 49 12.76 3.36 15.74
CA THR A 49 11.61 2.43 15.64
C THR A 49 10.27 3.14 15.49
N ASP A 50 10.31 4.27 14.76
CA ASP A 50 9.17 5.16 14.63
C ASP A 50 8.24 4.74 13.48
N LYS A 51 6.94 4.73 13.77
CA LYS A 51 5.89 4.27 12.85
C LYS A 51 5.69 5.22 11.68
N LEU A 52 5.74 6.52 11.94
CA LEU A 52 5.49 7.54 10.93
C LEU A 52 6.67 7.64 9.97
N LEU A 53 7.90 7.64 10.48
CA LEU A 53 9.10 7.60 9.64
C LEU A 53 9.16 6.33 8.79
N THR A 54 8.69 5.22 9.33
CA THR A 54 8.54 3.95 8.59
C THR A 54 7.57 4.12 7.42
N ALA A 55 6.40 4.72 7.64
CA ALA A 55 5.44 4.98 6.57
C ALA A 55 5.99 5.97 5.53
N VAL A 56 6.67 7.04 5.97
CA VAL A 56 7.31 8.03 5.09
C VAL A 56 8.40 7.38 4.23
N SER A 57 9.24 6.53 4.82
CA SER A 57 10.28 5.81 4.08
C SER A 57 9.69 4.87 3.02
N PHE A 58 8.58 4.23 3.32
CA PHE A 58 7.86 3.40 2.37
C PHE A 58 7.31 4.21 1.19
N VAL A 59 6.62 5.32 1.47
CA VAL A 59 6.11 6.24 0.44
C VAL A 59 7.24 6.80 -0.40
N GLY A 60 8.36 7.18 0.22
CA GLY A 60 9.55 7.67 -0.48
C GLY A 60 10.14 6.63 -1.42
N LEU A 61 10.21 5.36 -1.00
CA LEU A 61 10.71 4.26 -1.82
C LEU A 61 9.86 4.05 -3.09
N TYR A 62 8.53 4.00 -2.93
CA TYR A 62 7.63 3.84 -4.08
C TYR A 62 7.54 5.11 -4.93
N GLY A 63 7.64 6.31 -4.32
CA GLY A 63 7.75 7.57 -5.04
C GLY A 63 9.01 7.63 -5.92
N MET A 64 10.15 7.24 -5.37
CA MET A 64 11.40 7.15 -6.14
C MET A 64 11.27 6.15 -7.30
N LEU A 65 10.68 4.97 -7.06
CA LEU A 65 10.42 3.97 -8.09
C LEU A 65 9.53 4.54 -9.20
N PHE A 66 8.48 5.29 -8.82
CA PHE A 66 7.59 5.95 -9.77
C PHE A 66 8.33 6.93 -10.67
N PHE A 67 9.14 7.83 -10.10
CA PHE A 67 9.88 8.82 -10.87
C PHE A 67 10.95 8.20 -11.76
N ILE A 68 11.63 7.14 -11.30
CA ILE A 68 12.57 6.38 -12.15
C ILE A 68 11.85 5.82 -13.38
N LEU A 69 10.71 5.14 -13.18
CA LEU A 69 9.97 4.56 -14.29
C LEU A 69 9.34 5.62 -15.20
N TYR A 70 8.93 6.76 -14.63
CA TYR A 70 8.39 7.87 -15.39
C TYR A 70 9.39 8.42 -16.43
N GLU A 71 10.68 8.47 -16.12
CA GLU A 71 11.71 8.90 -17.06
C GLU A 71 11.90 7.97 -18.27
N PHE A 72 11.49 6.70 -18.18
CA PHE A 72 11.49 5.79 -19.32
C PHE A 72 10.30 6.04 -20.28
N GLY A 73 9.52 7.10 -20.08
CA GLY A 73 8.42 7.52 -20.96
C GLY A 73 7.29 6.47 -21.02
N ASP A 74 6.73 6.28 -22.22
CA ASP A 74 5.56 5.41 -22.44
C ASP A 74 5.82 3.94 -22.03
N PHE A 75 7.03 3.45 -22.22
CA PHE A 75 7.42 2.10 -21.82
C PHE A 75 7.41 1.96 -20.30
N GLY A 76 8.03 2.91 -19.59
CA GLY A 76 8.06 2.92 -18.14
C GLY A 76 6.66 3.02 -17.54
N SER A 77 5.82 3.87 -18.12
CA SER A 77 4.42 4.06 -17.73
C SER A 77 3.61 2.79 -17.85
N SER A 78 3.77 2.05 -18.95
CA SER A 78 3.04 0.81 -19.19
C SER A 78 3.45 -0.34 -18.27
N ILE A 79 4.72 -0.37 -17.84
CA ILE A 79 5.27 -1.41 -16.98
C ILE A 79 5.07 -1.08 -15.49
N LEU A 80 4.90 0.19 -15.13
CA LEU A 80 4.83 0.67 -13.75
C LEU A 80 3.89 -0.17 -12.85
N PRO A 81 2.64 -0.48 -13.22
CA PRO A 81 1.75 -1.27 -12.39
C PRO A 81 2.31 -2.66 -12.07
N PHE A 82 2.90 -3.32 -13.08
CA PHE A 82 3.45 -4.66 -12.93
C PHE A 82 4.70 -4.67 -12.06
N VAL A 83 5.57 -3.66 -12.21
CA VAL A 83 6.79 -3.50 -11.38
C VAL A 83 6.40 -3.24 -9.92
N VAL A 84 5.41 -2.37 -9.67
CA VAL A 84 4.88 -2.11 -8.32
C VAL A 84 4.33 -3.39 -7.71
N MET A 85 3.53 -4.16 -8.45
CA MET A 85 3.01 -5.45 -7.97
C MET A 85 4.13 -6.45 -7.68
N LEU A 86 5.12 -6.57 -8.57
CA LEU A 86 6.23 -7.50 -8.40
C LEU A 86 7.08 -7.16 -7.19
N ILE A 87 7.47 -5.90 -7.04
CA ILE A 87 8.27 -5.42 -5.90
C ILE A 87 7.49 -5.61 -4.60
N SER A 88 6.19 -5.28 -4.59
CA SER A 88 5.33 -5.48 -3.42
C SER A 88 5.23 -6.95 -3.04
N ALA A 89 5.07 -7.86 -4.01
CA ALA A 89 5.04 -9.30 -3.73
C ALA A 89 6.36 -9.78 -3.11
N ILE A 90 7.50 -9.42 -3.71
CA ILE A 90 8.83 -9.80 -3.21
C ILE A 90 9.04 -9.25 -1.79
N LEU A 91 8.68 -7.99 -1.56
CA LEU A 91 8.83 -7.33 -0.27
C LEU A 91 7.96 -8.01 0.80
N TYR A 92 6.70 -8.33 0.50
CA TYR A 92 5.81 -9.05 1.41
C TYR A 92 6.40 -10.40 1.87
N PHE A 93 6.87 -11.22 0.92
CA PHE A 93 7.46 -12.50 1.28
C PHE A 93 8.75 -12.38 2.08
N LYS A 94 9.57 -11.36 1.80
CA LYS A 94 10.76 -11.06 2.60
C LYS A 94 10.39 -10.61 4.01
N LEU A 95 9.40 -9.73 4.17
CA LEU A 95 8.95 -9.25 5.47
C LEU A 95 8.40 -10.39 6.33
N LYS A 96 7.60 -11.29 5.76
CA LYS A 96 7.10 -12.48 6.47
C LYS A 96 8.23 -13.38 6.98
N LYS A 97 9.28 -13.55 6.20
CA LYS A 97 10.47 -14.31 6.63
C LYS A 97 11.25 -13.60 7.74
N ILE A 98 11.31 -12.26 7.69
CA ILE A 98 12.00 -11.44 8.69
C ILE A 98 11.22 -11.41 10.00
N GLU A 99 9.89 -11.40 9.96
CA GLU A 99 9.04 -11.38 11.16
C GLU A 99 9.30 -12.58 12.10
N GLU A 100 9.74 -13.71 11.56
CA GLU A 100 10.07 -14.90 12.34
C GLU A 100 11.37 -14.76 13.16
N ILE A 101 12.20 -13.75 12.88
CA ILE A 101 13.48 -13.53 13.56
C ILE A 101 13.25 -12.89 14.93
N ARG A 102 13.57 -13.62 15.98
CA ARG A 102 13.31 -13.21 17.38
C ARG A 102 14.03 -11.93 17.81
N GLU A 103 15.18 -11.63 17.22
CA GLU A 103 15.99 -10.45 17.55
C GLU A 103 15.34 -9.13 17.08
N LEU A 104 14.37 -9.19 16.18
CA LEU A 104 13.69 -8.03 15.58
C LEU A 104 12.41 -7.63 16.33
N LYS A 105 12.19 -8.12 17.54
CA LYS A 105 11.03 -7.71 18.37
C LYS A 105 10.81 -6.20 18.49
N PRO A 106 11.86 -5.36 18.70
CA PRO A 106 11.68 -3.91 18.80
C PRO A 106 11.09 -3.28 17.54
N TRP A 107 11.39 -3.87 16.36
CA TRP A 107 10.93 -3.37 15.06
C TRP A 107 9.62 -3.97 14.59
N LYS A 108 8.95 -4.78 15.42
CA LYS A 108 7.72 -5.49 15.02
C LYS A 108 6.65 -4.56 14.46
N ASP A 109 6.43 -3.41 15.09
CA ASP A 109 5.43 -2.43 14.64
C ASP A 109 5.80 -1.81 13.29
N CYS A 110 7.09 -1.51 13.06
CA CYS A 110 7.58 -1.01 11.79
C CYS A 110 7.43 -2.05 10.67
N ILE A 111 7.77 -3.31 10.96
CA ILE A 111 7.59 -4.44 10.03
C ILE A 111 6.11 -4.59 9.66
N THR A 112 5.22 -4.52 10.66
CA THR A 112 3.76 -4.60 10.44
C THR A 112 3.26 -3.48 9.53
N ILE A 113 3.75 -2.25 9.69
CA ILE A 113 3.39 -1.11 8.84
C ILE A 113 3.85 -1.36 7.40
N TYR A 114 5.11 -1.77 7.20
CA TYR A 114 5.62 -2.13 5.88
C TYR A 114 4.78 -3.24 5.23
N GLU A 115 4.37 -4.23 6.02
CA GLU A 115 3.55 -5.35 5.55
C GLU A 115 2.18 -4.88 5.05
N VAL A 116 1.48 -4.06 5.86
CA VAL A 116 0.18 -3.47 5.47
C VAL A 116 0.33 -2.63 4.21
N MET A 117 1.30 -1.72 4.20
CA MET A 117 1.51 -0.82 3.05
C MET A 117 1.91 -1.60 1.79
N THR A 118 2.70 -2.65 1.92
CA THR A 118 3.09 -3.53 0.80
C THR A 118 1.89 -4.25 0.20
N LEU A 119 0.99 -4.79 1.03
CA LEU A 119 -0.25 -5.42 0.57
C LEU A 119 -1.17 -4.40 -0.13
N LEU A 120 -1.27 -3.19 0.42
CA LEU A 120 -2.03 -2.11 -0.21
C LEU A 120 -1.43 -1.70 -1.55
N MET A 121 -0.11 -1.52 -1.65
CA MET A 121 0.55 -1.16 -2.92
C MET A 121 0.42 -2.26 -3.96
N PHE A 122 0.49 -3.54 -3.56
CA PHE A 122 0.21 -4.65 -4.46
C PHE A 122 -1.21 -4.57 -5.03
N TYR A 123 -2.19 -4.28 -4.19
CA TYR A 123 -3.57 -4.10 -4.63
C TYR A 123 -3.74 -2.86 -5.51
N LEU A 124 -3.18 -1.72 -5.13
CA LEU A 124 -3.28 -0.47 -5.91
C LEU A 124 -2.67 -0.62 -7.30
N GLY A 125 -1.53 -1.31 -7.43
CA GLY A 125 -0.93 -1.64 -8.73
C GLY A 125 -1.80 -2.55 -9.59
N GLY A 126 -2.65 -3.39 -8.99
CA GLY A 126 -3.61 -4.25 -9.71
C GLY A 126 -5.02 -3.65 -9.83
N ASN A 127 -5.31 -2.49 -9.24
CA ASN A 127 -6.64 -1.89 -9.25
C ASN A 127 -6.86 -1.05 -10.50
N TYR A 128 -7.92 -1.37 -11.26
CA TYR A 128 -8.23 -0.69 -12.53
C TYR A 128 -8.40 0.83 -12.38
N PHE A 129 -9.11 1.29 -11.32
CA PHE A 129 -9.31 2.73 -11.09
C PHE A 129 -7.97 3.46 -10.92
N VAL A 130 -7.10 2.94 -10.06
CA VAL A 130 -5.81 3.57 -9.77
C VAL A 130 -4.93 3.62 -11.02
N VAL A 131 -4.85 2.51 -11.77
CA VAL A 131 -4.04 2.43 -12.98
C VAL A 131 -4.59 3.35 -14.08
N LYS A 132 -5.91 3.42 -14.25
CA LYS A 132 -6.57 4.30 -15.24
C LYS A 132 -6.36 5.78 -14.90
N GLU A 133 -6.67 6.19 -13.67
CA GLU A 133 -6.53 7.58 -13.24
C GLU A 133 -5.07 8.05 -13.26
N LEU A 134 -4.15 7.19 -12.85
CA LEU A 134 -2.72 7.48 -12.93
C LEU A 134 -2.26 7.67 -14.38
N SER A 135 -2.71 6.78 -15.27
CA SER A 135 -2.38 6.83 -16.70
C SER A 135 -2.90 8.11 -17.36
N VAL A 136 -4.13 8.52 -17.05
CA VAL A 136 -4.75 9.70 -17.64
C VAL A 136 -4.20 11.00 -17.03
N ASN A 137 -4.21 11.10 -15.69
CA ASN A 137 -3.98 12.37 -15.01
C ASN A 137 -2.49 12.69 -14.81
N VAL A 138 -1.64 11.68 -14.73
CA VAL A 138 -0.21 11.86 -14.45
C VAL A 138 0.66 11.56 -15.66
N LEU A 139 0.31 10.48 -16.41
CA LEU A 139 1.11 10.06 -17.56
C LEU A 139 0.60 10.63 -18.89
N GLY A 140 -0.47 11.44 -18.87
CA GLY A 140 -0.97 12.17 -20.04
C GLY A 140 -1.61 11.29 -21.12
N SER A 141 -1.99 10.06 -20.81
CA SER A 141 -2.68 9.16 -21.76
C SER A 141 -4.08 9.69 -22.08
N ASN A 142 -4.59 9.37 -23.29
CA ASN A 142 -5.93 9.77 -23.69
C ASN A 142 -7.00 9.16 -22.77
N ALA A 143 -7.87 10.00 -22.19
CA ALA A 143 -8.91 9.57 -21.25
C ALA A 143 -9.91 8.57 -21.87
N THR A 144 -10.12 8.63 -23.19
CA THR A 144 -11.03 7.76 -23.94
C THR A 144 -10.40 6.43 -24.35
N ALA A 145 -9.06 6.33 -24.34
CA ALA A 145 -8.38 5.09 -24.66
C ALA A 145 -8.39 4.12 -23.48
N ASP A 146 -8.68 2.85 -23.75
CA ASP A 146 -8.52 1.81 -22.76
C ASP A 146 -7.04 1.53 -22.50
N ILE A 147 -6.74 1.19 -21.24
CA ILE A 147 -5.38 0.80 -20.84
C ILE A 147 -5.06 -0.56 -21.50
N PRO A 148 -3.81 -0.77 -21.97
CA PRO A 148 -3.38 -2.10 -22.36
C PRO A 148 -3.68 -3.13 -21.25
N LEU A 149 -4.28 -4.27 -21.61
CA LEU A 149 -4.67 -5.31 -20.65
C LEU A 149 -5.73 -4.88 -19.61
N SER A 150 -6.64 -3.95 -19.97
CA SER A 150 -7.69 -3.44 -19.06
C SER A 150 -8.48 -4.56 -18.38
N TRP A 151 -8.80 -5.64 -19.11
CA TRP A 151 -9.49 -6.81 -18.58
C TRP A 151 -8.76 -7.47 -17.39
N LEU A 152 -7.42 -7.48 -17.44
CA LEU A 152 -6.60 -8.03 -16.35
C LEU A 152 -6.75 -7.17 -15.09
N PHE A 153 -6.72 -5.83 -15.21
CA PHE A 153 -6.87 -4.93 -14.06
C PHE A 153 -8.30 -4.97 -13.47
N HIS A 154 -9.34 -5.19 -14.30
CA HIS A 154 -10.69 -5.47 -13.80
C HIS A 154 -10.74 -6.78 -13.01
N ALA A 155 -10.13 -7.83 -13.54
CA ALA A 155 -10.07 -9.12 -12.85
C ALA A 155 -9.28 -9.03 -11.53
N THR A 156 -8.11 -8.41 -11.52
CA THR A 156 -7.28 -8.27 -10.32
C THR A 156 -7.93 -7.38 -9.27
N THR A 157 -8.71 -6.36 -9.64
CA THR A 157 -9.48 -5.52 -8.70
C THR A 157 -10.39 -6.37 -7.81
N VAL A 158 -10.97 -7.45 -8.33
CA VAL A 158 -11.86 -8.34 -7.58
C VAL A 158 -11.11 -9.54 -6.97
N ILE A 159 -10.19 -10.13 -7.72
CA ILE A 159 -9.50 -11.37 -7.32
C ILE A 159 -8.57 -11.12 -6.13
N ILE A 160 -7.80 -10.02 -6.14
CA ILE A 160 -6.81 -9.77 -5.07
C ILE A 160 -7.47 -9.68 -3.68
N PRO A 161 -8.54 -8.90 -3.44
CA PRO A 161 -9.24 -8.88 -2.16
C PRO A 161 -9.75 -10.26 -1.71
N LEU A 162 -10.28 -11.06 -2.64
CA LEU A 162 -10.77 -12.40 -2.36
C LEU A 162 -9.64 -13.35 -1.96
N VAL A 163 -8.49 -13.25 -2.63
CA VAL A 163 -7.27 -14.00 -2.31
C VAL A 163 -6.74 -13.62 -0.94
N TYR A 164 -6.70 -12.33 -0.61
CA TYR A 164 -6.29 -11.86 0.71
C TYR A 164 -7.22 -12.40 1.80
N PHE A 165 -8.52 -12.35 1.56
CA PHE A 165 -9.52 -12.86 2.48
C PHE A 165 -9.38 -14.36 2.70
N TYR A 166 -9.24 -15.14 1.62
CA TYR A 166 -9.05 -16.58 1.68
C TYR A 166 -7.78 -16.97 2.47
N PHE A 167 -6.63 -16.35 2.14
CA PHE A 167 -5.39 -16.65 2.85
C PHE A 167 -5.39 -16.12 4.27
N GLY A 168 -6.03 -14.99 4.54
CA GLY A 168 -6.20 -14.45 5.88
C GLY A 168 -6.92 -15.43 6.79
N ILE A 169 -8.02 -16.02 6.34
CA ILE A 169 -8.75 -17.03 7.08
C ILE A 169 -7.93 -18.33 7.21
N LYS A 170 -7.37 -18.81 6.11
CA LYS A 170 -6.60 -20.07 6.10
C LYS A 170 -5.37 -20.03 6.99
N ARG A 171 -4.64 -18.91 7.00
CA ARG A 171 -3.42 -18.71 7.81
C ARG A 171 -3.70 -18.13 9.19
N LYS A 172 -4.96 -17.82 9.49
CA LYS A 172 -5.36 -17.17 10.75
C LYS A 172 -4.65 -15.82 10.96
N ASP A 173 -4.38 -15.11 9.88
CA ASP A 173 -3.67 -13.82 9.88
C ASP A 173 -4.68 -12.68 9.94
N ILE A 174 -4.83 -12.08 11.12
CA ILE A 174 -5.79 -10.98 11.37
C ILE A 174 -5.43 -9.74 10.56
N LEU A 175 -4.13 -9.47 10.37
CA LEU A 175 -3.66 -8.34 9.59
C LEU A 175 -4.12 -8.47 8.13
N LEU A 176 -3.91 -9.64 7.54
CA LEU A 176 -4.31 -9.92 6.17
C LEU A 176 -5.84 -9.82 5.99
N ILE A 177 -6.62 -10.25 6.99
CA ILE A 177 -8.10 -10.09 6.97
C ILE A 177 -8.50 -8.61 7.00
N ARG A 178 -7.85 -7.79 7.83
CA ARG A 178 -8.13 -6.33 7.90
C ARG A 178 -7.81 -5.64 6.58
N VAL A 179 -6.67 -5.95 5.98
CA VAL A 179 -6.29 -5.42 4.67
C VAL A 179 -7.25 -5.91 3.58
N ALA A 180 -7.68 -7.18 3.63
CA ALA A 180 -8.68 -7.72 2.71
C ALA A 180 -10.00 -6.95 2.77
N LEU A 181 -10.53 -6.67 3.97
CA LEU A 181 -11.76 -5.88 4.13
C LEU A 181 -11.61 -4.47 3.55
N LEU A 182 -10.48 -3.81 3.79
CA LEU A 182 -10.20 -2.49 3.23
C LEU A 182 -10.14 -2.53 1.70
N THR A 183 -9.46 -3.52 1.13
CA THR A 183 -9.34 -3.67 -0.33
C THR A 183 -10.67 -4.08 -0.99
N VAL A 184 -11.55 -4.83 -0.30
CA VAL A 184 -12.93 -5.06 -0.76
C VAL A 184 -13.69 -3.73 -0.88
N GLY A 185 -13.57 -2.84 0.12
CA GLY A 185 -14.17 -1.51 0.05
C GLY A 185 -13.70 -0.70 -1.14
N LEU A 186 -12.40 -0.70 -1.39
CA LEU A 186 -11.80 -0.03 -2.57
C LEU A 186 -12.25 -0.68 -3.89
N ALA A 187 -12.42 -2.01 -3.94
CA ALA A 187 -12.94 -2.71 -5.11
C ALA A 187 -14.38 -2.29 -5.42
N VAL A 188 -15.24 -2.23 -4.40
CA VAL A 188 -16.62 -1.77 -4.55
C VAL A 188 -16.65 -0.32 -5.06
N PHE A 189 -15.80 0.55 -4.52
CA PHE A 189 -15.66 1.93 -5.00
C PHE A 189 -15.27 1.98 -6.49
N THR A 190 -14.27 1.21 -6.90
CA THR A 190 -13.82 1.11 -8.29
C THR A 190 -14.94 0.66 -9.23
N LEU A 191 -15.64 -0.42 -8.86
CA LEU A 191 -16.75 -0.95 -9.65
C LEU A 191 -17.89 0.05 -9.78
N LYS A 192 -18.22 0.75 -8.69
CA LYS A 192 -19.23 1.78 -8.72
C LYS A 192 -18.88 2.94 -9.65
N TYR A 193 -17.62 3.39 -9.62
CA TYR A 193 -17.16 4.52 -10.43
C TYR A 193 -17.30 4.26 -11.93
N TYR A 194 -16.97 3.05 -12.38
CA TYR A 194 -16.99 2.71 -13.81
C TYR A 194 -18.31 2.09 -14.29
N TYR A 195 -19.02 1.38 -13.45
CA TYR A 195 -20.22 0.64 -13.85
C TYR A 195 -21.50 1.28 -13.29
N SER A 196 -21.67 2.54 -13.27
CA SER A 196 -22.94 3.27 -13.04
C SER A 196 -24.07 2.41 -12.40
N LEU A 197 -23.77 1.75 -11.27
CA LEU A 197 -24.67 0.82 -10.58
C LEU A 197 -25.81 1.58 -9.87
N GLY A 198 -26.76 2.13 -10.61
CA GLY A 198 -27.96 2.76 -10.09
C GLY A 198 -27.70 4.00 -9.19
N HIS A 199 -28.65 4.34 -8.35
CA HIS A 199 -28.55 5.47 -7.43
C HIS A 199 -27.36 5.32 -6.47
N PRO A 200 -26.45 6.30 -6.43
CA PRO A 200 -25.19 6.22 -5.65
C PRO A 200 -25.42 5.93 -4.17
N GLU A 201 -26.49 6.45 -3.62
CA GLU A 201 -26.85 6.30 -2.21
C GLU A 201 -27.21 4.85 -1.85
N VAL A 202 -27.99 4.20 -2.71
CA VAL A 202 -28.42 2.80 -2.51
C VAL A 202 -27.22 1.86 -2.62
N THR A 203 -26.35 2.08 -3.61
CA THR A 203 -25.19 1.22 -3.85
C THR A 203 -24.17 1.30 -2.72
N LEU A 204 -23.90 2.52 -2.20
CA LEU A 204 -22.98 2.71 -1.07
C LEU A 204 -23.55 2.12 0.22
N THR A 205 -24.85 2.29 0.47
CA THR A 205 -25.52 1.72 1.64
C THR A 205 -25.52 0.20 1.59
N LEU A 206 -25.83 -0.38 0.43
CA LEU A 206 -25.80 -1.84 0.25
C LEU A 206 -24.39 -2.41 0.38
N ALA A 207 -23.39 -1.77 -0.22
CA ALA A 207 -21.99 -2.16 -0.09
C ALA A 207 -21.50 -2.08 1.36
N GLY A 208 -21.84 -1.00 2.08
CA GLY A 208 -21.55 -0.85 3.49
C GLY A 208 -22.20 -1.93 4.35
N ALA A 209 -23.46 -2.24 4.10
CA ALA A 209 -24.21 -3.29 4.79
C ALA A 209 -23.60 -4.68 4.54
N ILE A 210 -23.23 -4.99 3.28
CA ILE A 210 -22.55 -6.25 2.92
C ILE A 210 -21.19 -6.34 3.63
N MET A 211 -20.38 -5.29 3.61
CA MET A 211 -19.09 -5.26 4.30
C MET A 211 -19.24 -5.47 5.81
N LEU A 212 -20.23 -4.82 6.41
CA LEU A 212 -20.52 -4.96 7.85
C LEU A 212 -20.99 -6.38 8.16
N GLY A 213 -21.84 -6.97 7.33
CA GLY A 213 -22.26 -8.37 7.43
C GLY A 213 -21.08 -9.34 7.35
N ILE A 214 -20.17 -9.15 6.39
CA ILE A 214 -18.95 -9.94 6.25
C ILE A 214 -18.06 -9.77 7.49
N ALA A 215 -17.87 -8.56 7.99
CA ALA A 215 -17.06 -8.29 9.17
C ALA A 215 -17.64 -8.99 10.42
N ILE A 216 -18.95 -8.92 10.65
CA ILE A 216 -19.64 -9.60 11.75
C ILE A 216 -19.51 -11.12 11.61
N PHE A 217 -19.73 -11.65 10.41
CA PHE A 217 -19.58 -13.07 10.13
C PHE A 217 -18.16 -13.56 10.44
N VAL A 218 -17.14 -12.84 9.97
CA VAL A 218 -15.72 -13.15 10.23
C VAL A 218 -15.41 -13.10 11.71
N ILE A 219 -15.84 -12.05 12.43
CA ILE A 219 -15.63 -11.93 13.87
C ILE A 219 -16.28 -13.11 14.61
N LYS A 220 -17.51 -13.47 14.23
CA LYS A 220 -18.23 -14.61 14.85
C LYS A 220 -17.54 -15.94 14.54
N TYR A 221 -17.12 -16.13 13.28
CA TYR A 221 -16.41 -17.33 12.83
C TYR A 221 -15.06 -17.52 13.53
N LEU A 222 -14.33 -16.42 13.76
CA LEU A 222 -13.04 -16.42 14.45
C LEU A 222 -13.16 -16.59 15.97
N LYS A 223 -14.33 -16.27 16.57
CA LYS A 223 -14.59 -16.44 18.01
C LYS A 223 -14.89 -17.88 18.40
N GLU A 224 -15.32 -18.73 17.46
CA GLU A 224 -15.65 -20.11 17.80
C GLU A 224 -14.39 -20.94 18.06
N PRO A 225 -14.29 -21.63 19.23
CA PRO A 225 -13.09 -22.38 19.62
C PRO A 225 -12.74 -23.55 18.69
N LYS A 226 -13.69 -23.99 17.84
CA LYS A 226 -13.52 -25.07 16.84
C LYS A 226 -12.39 -24.80 15.85
N PHE A 227 -11.98 -23.54 15.66
CA PHE A 227 -10.98 -23.15 14.67
C PHE A 227 -9.65 -22.68 15.27
N GLY A 228 -9.44 -22.85 16.58
CA GLY A 228 -8.16 -22.59 17.24
C GLY A 228 -7.80 -21.12 17.47
N TYR A 229 -8.79 -20.22 17.37
CA TYR A 229 -8.66 -18.85 17.86
C TYR A 229 -9.17 -18.80 19.30
N THR A 230 -8.26 -18.66 20.26
CA THR A 230 -8.63 -18.39 21.64
C THR A 230 -8.73 -16.89 21.87
N HIS A 231 -9.72 -16.46 22.65
CA HIS A 231 -9.95 -15.06 23.02
C HIS A 231 -8.71 -14.39 23.64
N HIS A 232 -7.83 -15.17 24.24
CA HIS A 232 -6.56 -14.74 24.84
C HIS A 232 -5.51 -14.28 23.82
N GLN A 233 -5.52 -14.78 22.58
CA GLN A 233 -4.56 -14.36 21.56
C GLN A 233 -4.89 -12.97 20.99
N ILE A 234 -6.16 -12.56 21.03
CA ILE A 234 -6.60 -11.24 20.59
C ILE A 234 -6.25 -10.16 21.61
N LEU A 235 -6.24 -10.50 22.91
CA LEU A 235 -5.95 -9.56 24.00
C LEU A 235 -4.45 -9.41 24.29
N ASN A 236 -3.65 -10.43 24.02
CA ASN A 236 -2.19 -10.41 24.23
C ASN A 236 -1.38 -9.87 23.04
N SER A 237 -2.05 -9.42 21.99
CA SER A 237 -1.45 -8.71 20.86
C SER A 237 -1.43 -7.18 21.07
N LYS A 238 -1.71 -6.71 22.30
CA LYS A 238 -1.52 -5.30 22.70
C LYS A 238 -0.15 -5.09 23.30
#